data_07f113d3d769542020660c1a459f730d
#
_entry.id   07f113d3d769542020660c1a459f730d
#
_cell.length_a   1.000
_cell.length_b   1.000
_cell.length_c   1.000
_cell.angle_alpha   90.00
_cell.angle_beta   90.00
_cell.angle_gamma   90.00
#
_symmetry.space_group_name_H-M   'P 1'
#
loop_
_entity.id
_entity.type
_entity.pdbx_description
1 polymer ?
#
loop_
_entity_poly.entity_id
_entity_poly.type
_entity_poly.pdbx_seq_one_letter_code
_entity_poly.pdbx_strand_id
1 'polypeptide(L)'
;DSVVSGIVVKDRILLSDQGIMAVVLTIDKKSGQLLTSPDIISRGFIPMRGSEELMEKFRSELRRAISQRFKRVDLDRFKAELRDHIMNFLFEEVGGSPIIIPVVNVVNAKHNSA
;
A
#
# COMPACT_ATOMS: atom_id res chain seq x y z
N ASP A 1 9.83 -28.85 -3.01
CA ASP A 1 8.91 -27.80 -3.20
C ASP A 1 8.18 -27.41 -1.92
N SER A 2 8.43 -28.06 -0.82
CA SER A 2 7.65 -27.78 0.37
C SER A 2 7.77 -26.35 0.85
N VAL A 3 8.95 -25.72 0.76
CA VAL A 3 9.08 -24.33 1.16
C VAL A 3 8.33 -23.43 0.18
N VAL A 4 8.58 -23.63 -1.10
CA VAL A 4 7.88 -22.85 -2.10
C VAL A 4 6.40 -23.16 -2.06
N SER A 5 6.03 -24.42 -1.97
CA SER A 5 4.62 -24.72 -1.88
C SER A 5 4.03 -24.29 -0.57
N GLY A 6 4.80 -24.27 0.52
CA GLY A 6 4.32 -23.72 1.76
C GLY A 6 3.99 -22.25 1.65
N ILE A 7 4.87 -21.49 1.03
CA ILE A 7 4.63 -20.07 0.81
C ILE A 7 3.45 -19.89 -0.14
N VAL A 8 3.44 -20.64 -1.22
CA VAL A 8 2.36 -20.53 -2.20
C VAL A 8 1.02 -20.92 -1.57
N VAL A 9 1.01 -21.96 -0.74
CA VAL A 9 -0.21 -22.36 -0.07
C VAL A 9 -0.67 -21.29 0.90
N LYS A 10 0.26 -20.71 1.66
CA LYS A 10 -0.08 -19.60 2.55
C LYS A 10 -0.65 -18.43 1.77
N ASP A 11 0.00 -18.08 0.67
CA ASP A 11 -0.46 -16.98 -0.16
C ASP A 11 -1.84 -17.27 -0.72
N ARG A 12 -2.08 -18.48 -1.16
CA ARG A 12 -3.39 -18.84 -1.69
C ARG A 12 -4.45 -18.80 -0.61
N ILE A 13 -4.12 -19.23 0.59
CA ILE A 13 -5.06 -19.17 1.70
C ILE A 13 -5.40 -17.72 2.01
N LEU A 14 -4.38 -16.87 2.08
CA LEU A 14 -4.61 -15.44 2.34
C LEU A 14 -5.43 -14.82 1.22
N LEU A 15 -5.12 -15.15 -0.04
CA LEU A 15 -5.88 -14.63 -1.16
C LEU A 15 -7.34 -15.07 -1.12
N SER A 16 -7.58 -16.34 -0.77
CA SER A 16 -8.94 -16.83 -0.73
C SER A 16 -9.74 -16.25 0.43
N ASP A 17 -9.07 -15.95 1.56
CA ASP A 17 -9.75 -15.46 2.74
C ASP A 17 -9.91 -13.95 2.74
N GLN A 18 -8.84 -13.23 2.42
CA GLN A 18 -8.81 -11.78 2.58
C GLN A 18 -8.63 -11.03 1.27
N GLY A 19 -8.19 -11.71 0.23
CA GLY A 19 -7.98 -11.05 -1.05
C GLY A 19 -6.63 -10.38 -1.16
N ILE A 20 -6.54 -9.50 -2.15
CA ILE A 20 -5.30 -8.83 -2.50
C ILE A 20 -5.59 -7.35 -2.76
N MET A 21 -4.66 -6.50 -2.39
CA MET A 21 -4.77 -5.08 -2.64
C MET A 21 -3.44 -4.54 -3.12
N ALA A 22 -3.44 -3.97 -4.33
CA ALA A 22 -2.28 -3.25 -4.83
C ALA A 22 -2.48 -1.78 -4.51
N VAL A 23 -1.43 -1.17 -3.96
CA VAL A 23 -1.42 0.26 -3.66
C VAL A 23 -0.34 0.87 -4.52
N VAL A 24 -0.76 1.64 -5.52
CA VAL A 24 0.15 2.20 -6.51
C VAL A 24 0.39 3.66 -6.20
N LEU A 25 1.65 3.99 -5.99
CA LEU A 25 2.07 5.34 -5.63
C LEU A 25 3.00 5.90 -6.69
N THR A 26 2.86 7.18 -6.96
CA THR A 26 3.81 7.91 -7.80
C THR A 26 4.37 9.04 -6.96
N ILE A 27 5.66 8.97 -6.68
CA ILE A 27 6.31 9.86 -5.73
C ILE A 27 7.40 10.64 -6.44
N ASP A 28 7.44 11.94 -6.17
CA ASP A 28 8.49 12.80 -6.67
C ASP A 28 9.78 12.52 -5.91
N LYS A 29 10.83 12.20 -6.66
CA LYS A 29 12.10 11.82 -6.07
C LYS A 29 12.69 12.93 -5.20
N LYS A 30 12.52 14.17 -5.62
CA LYS A 30 13.12 15.31 -4.92
C LYS A 30 12.37 15.65 -3.64
N SER A 31 11.07 15.81 -3.74
CA SER A 31 10.29 16.26 -2.59
C SER A 31 9.82 15.12 -1.70
N GLY A 32 9.75 13.89 -2.24
CA GLY A 32 9.22 12.77 -1.49
C GLY A 32 7.71 12.80 -1.38
N GLN A 33 7.06 13.64 -2.15
CA GLN A 33 5.61 13.79 -2.07
C GLN A 33 4.91 13.06 -3.20
N LEU A 34 3.68 12.68 -2.93
CA LEU A 34 2.84 12.06 -3.95
C LEU A 34 2.53 13.07 -5.03
N LEU A 35 2.68 12.64 -6.28
CA LEU A 35 2.32 13.46 -7.44
C LEU A 35 0.87 13.28 -7.82
N THR A 36 0.30 12.13 -7.50
CA THR A 36 -1.10 11.83 -7.76
C THR A 36 -1.69 11.14 -6.54
N SER A 37 -3.00 11.07 -6.47
CA SER A 37 -3.65 10.27 -5.43
C SER A 37 -3.24 8.82 -5.56
N PRO A 38 -3.08 8.11 -4.45
CA PRO A 38 -2.76 6.68 -4.54
C PRO A 38 -3.85 5.92 -5.27
N ASP A 39 -3.44 5.03 -6.16
CA ASP A 39 -4.38 4.11 -6.81
C ASP A 39 -4.47 2.84 -5.98
N ILE A 40 -5.69 2.48 -5.63
CA ILE A 40 -5.93 1.32 -4.80
C ILE A 40 -6.76 0.33 -5.60
N ILE A 41 -6.17 -0.81 -5.88
CA ILE A 41 -6.82 -1.86 -6.66
C ILE A 41 -7.00 -3.06 -5.76
N SER A 42 -8.25 -3.38 -5.45
CA SER A 42 -8.55 -4.43 -4.49
C SER A 42 -9.41 -5.51 -5.13
N ARG A 43 -9.09 -6.75 -4.80
CA ARG A 43 -9.85 -7.91 -5.25
C ARG A 43 -10.07 -8.84 -4.07
N GLY A 44 -11.32 -9.18 -3.84
CA GLY A 44 -11.66 -10.13 -2.79
C GLY A 44 -11.64 -9.57 -1.39
N PHE A 45 -11.41 -8.29 -1.23
CA PHE A 45 -11.42 -7.67 0.10
C PHE A 45 -12.68 -6.82 0.21
N ILE A 46 -13.69 -7.40 0.80
CA ILE A 46 -15.03 -6.82 0.84
C ILE A 46 -15.18 -5.63 1.78
N PRO A 47 -14.52 -5.62 2.97
CA PRO A 47 -14.78 -4.55 3.94
C PRO A 47 -14.61 -3.14 3.44
N MET A 48 -13.81 -2.93 2.38
CA MET A 48 -13.62 -1.58 1.84
C MET A 48 -14.69 -1.15 0.86
N ARG A 49 -15.56 -2.08 0.47
CA ARG A 49 -16.58 -1.77 -0.53
C ARG A 49 -17.62 -0.84 0.01
N GLY A 50 -17.92 0.19 -0.76
CA GLY A 50 -19.03 1.08 -0.44
C GLY A 50 -18.80 2.01 0.72
N SER A 51 -17.58 2.05 1.27
CA SER A 51 -17.29 2.93 2.40
C SER A 51 -16.39 4.06 1.95
N GLU A 52 -16.98 5.18 1.60
CA GLU A 52 -16.20 6.36 1.23
C GLU A 52 -15.44 6.93 2.42
N GLU A 53 -16.03 6.86 3.57
CA GLU A 53 -15.41 7.35 4.79
C GLU A 53 -14.13 6.57 5.09
N LEU A 54 -14.19 5.26 4.98
CA LEU A 54 -13.02 4.42 5.19
C LEU A 54 -11.95 4.69 4.15
N MET A 55 -12.35 4.87 2.90
CA MET A 55 -11.40 5.16 1.82
C MET A 55 -10.70 6.49 2.05
N GLU A 56 -11.42 7.50 2.50
CA GLU A 56 -10.81 8.79 2.80
C GLU A 56 -9.82 8.68 3.95
N LYS A 57 -10.20 7.96 4.99
CA LYS A 57 -9.33 7.72 6.12
C LYS A 57 -8.08 6.97 5.69
N PHE A 58 -8.26 5.99 4.83
CA PHE A 58 -7.16 5.18 4.31
C PHE A 58 -6.18 6.03 3.49
N ARG A 59 -6.70 6.87 2.61
CA ARG A 59 -5.84 7.75 1.81
C ARG A 59 -5.08 8.73 2.66
N SER A 60 -5.74 9.26 3.67
CA SER A 60 -5.11 10.17 4.61
C SER A 60 -3.96 9.50 5.35
N GLU A 61 -4.19 8.26 5.82
CA GLU A 61 -3.15 7.48 6.48
C GLU A 61 -1.99 7.19 5.54
N LEU A 62 -2.28 6.89 4.28
CA LEU A 62 -1.23 6.65 3.30
C LEU A 62 -0.34 7.88 3.12
N ARG A 63 -0.97 9.04 2.94
CA ARG A 63 -0.19 10.27 2.76
C ARG A 63 0.71 10.54 3.96
N ARG A 64 0.19 10.35 5.14
CA ARG A 64 0.94 10.56 6.36
C ARG A 64 2.12 9.59 6.47
N ALA A 65 1.86 8.31 6.22
CA ALA A 65 2.90 7.29 6.29
C ALA A 65 4.01 7.54 5.28
N ILE A 66 3.65 7.95 4.07
CA ILE A 66 4.62 8.24 3.02
C ILE A 66 5.48 9.43 3.42
N SER A 67 4.85 10.50 3.88
CA SER A 67 5.54 11.70 4.33
C SER A 67 6.56 11.40 5.42
N GLN A 68 6.19 10.53 6.34
CA GLN A 68 7.04 10.21 7.47
C GLN A 68 8.22 9.33 7.12
N ARG A 69 8.09 8.50 6.09
CA ARG A 69 9.04 7.42 5.86
C ARG A 69 9.86 7.50 4.59
N PHE A 70 9.31 8.08 3.53
CA PHE A 70 9.91 7.89 2.21
C PHE A 70 11.37 8.30 2.13
N LYS A 71 11.74 9.42 2.70
CA LYS A 71 13.09 9.93 2.61
C LYS A 71 14.03 9.39 3.67
N ARG A 72 13.51 8.59 4.58
CA ARG A 72 14.29 8.15 5.74
C ARG A 72 14.89 6.77 5.60
N VAL A 73 14.38 5.99 4.67
CA VAL A 73 14.82 4.61 4.48
C VAL A 73 14.96 4.34 3.01
N ASP A 74 15.65 3.25 2.67
CA ASP A 74 15.74 2.87 1.27
C ASP A 74 14.37 2.38 0.76
N LEU A 75 14.27 2.22 -0.56
CA LEU A 75 13.00 1.91 -1.19
C LEU A 75 12.41 0.58 -0.73
N ASP A 76 13.24 -0.45 -0.63
CA ASP A 76 12.76 -1.76 -0.22
C ASP A 76 12.20 -1.72 1.20
N ARG A 77 12.90 -1.05 2.07
CA ARG A 77 12.46 -0.89 3.45
C ARG A 77 11.21 -0.04 3.53
N PHE A 78 11.14 1.01 2.70
CA PHE A 78 9.96 1.84 2.64
C PHE A 78 8.73 1.02 2.26
N LYS A 79 8.85 0.18 1.24
CA LYS A 79 7.75 -0.67 0.82
C LYS A 79 7.31 -1.62 1.93
N ALA A 80 8.26 -2.22 2.61
CA ALA A 80 7.95 -3.16 3.69
C ALA A 80 7.25 -2.46 4.85
N GLU A 81 7.75 -1.30 5.24
CA GLU A 81 7.15 -0.55 6.34
C GLU A 81 5.77 -0.04 5.97
N LEU A 82 5.62 0.40 4.73
CA LEU A 82 4.32 0.85 4.25
C LEU A 82 3.31 -0.28 4.25
N ARG A 83 3.72 -1.44 3.75
CA ARG A 83 2.86 -2.62 3.77
C ARG A 83 2.39 -2.94 5.17
N ASP A 84 3.31 -2.97 6.12
CA ASP A 84 2.98 -3.29 7.50
C ASP A 84 2.06 -2.24 8.11
N HIS A 85 2.31 -0.99 7.80
CA HIS A 85 1.45 0.09 8.28
C HIS A 85 0.03 -0.04 7.76
N ILE A 86 -0.11 -0.34 6.48
CA ILE A 86 -1.42 -0.53 5.87
C ILE A 86 -2.15 -1.71 6.49
N MET A 87 -1.43 -2.81 6.68
CA MET A 87 -2.03 -3.99 7.29
C MET A 87 -2.54 -3.69 8.69
N ASN A 88 -1.73 -3.02 9.48
CA ASN A 88 -2.13 -2.66 10.84
C ASN A 88 -3.34 -1.74 10.84
N PHE A 89 -3.33 -0.77 9.96
CA PHE A 89 -4.46 0.15 9.84
C PHE A 89 -5.74 -0.60 9.52
N LEU A 90 -5.69 -1.51 8.56
CA LEU A 90 -6.88 -2.25 8.15
C LEU A 90 -7.36 -3.20 9.24
N PHE A 91 -6.43 -3.84 9.94
CA PHE A 91 -6.81 -4.69 11.07
C PHE A 91 -7.54 -3.89 12.15
N GLU A 92 -7.09 -2.69 12.41
CA GLU A 92 -7.74 -1.84 13.41
C GLU A 92 -9.10 -1.36 12.96
N GLU A 93 -9.22 -1.02 11.67
CA GLU A 93 -10.46 -0.45 11.17
C GLU A 93 -11.52 -1.48 10.85
N VAL A 94 -11.14 -2.61 10.28
CA VAL A 94 -12.12 -3.58 9.79
C VAL A 94 -11.86 -5.01 10.25
N GLY A 95 -10.84 -5.23 11.05
CA GLY A 95 -10.57 -6.54 11.63
C GLY A 95 -9.88 -7.53 10.71
N GLY A 96 -9.32 -7.08 9.61
CA GLY A 96 -8.60 -7.95 8.68
C GLY A 96 -7.89 -7.15 7.64
N SER A 97 -7.02 -7.82 6.88
CA SER A 97 -6.28 -7.17 5.81
C SER A 97 -6.08 -8.13 4.66
N PRO A 98 -6.18 -7.64 3.42
CA PRO A 98 -5.77 -8.44 2.28
C PRO A 98 -4.24 -8.50 2.23
N ILE A 99 -3.72 -9.25 1.27
CA ILE A 99 -2.30 -9.18 0.95
C ILE A 99 -2.06 -7.82 0.33
N ILE A 100 -1.13 -7.06 0.90
CA ILE A 100 -0.82 -5.72 0.41
C ILE A 100 0.39 -5.78 -0.50
N ILE A 101 0.25 -5.25 -1.71
CA ILE A 101 1.33 -5.16 -2.67
C ILE A 101 1.58 -3.69 -2.96
N PRO A 102 2.61 -3.10 -2.35
CA PRO A 102 2.95 -1.71 -2.66
C PRO A 102 3.71 -1.64 -3.98
N VAL A 103 3.25 -0.76 -4.85
CA VAL A 103 3.91 -0.49 -6.12
C VAL A 103 4.30 0.98 -6.09
N VAL A 104 5.61 1.24 -6.07
CA VAL A 104 6.10 2.59 -5.89
C VAL A 104 6.86 3.03 -7.12
N ASN A 105 6.33 4.03 -7.79
CA ASN A 105 7.01 4.65 -8.92
C ASN A 105 7.65 5.94 -8.44
N VAL A 106 8.98 5.98 -8.49
CA VAL A 106 9.74 7.16 -8.10
C VAL A 106 10.16 7.86 -9.38
N VAL A 107 9.73 9.07 -9.54
CA VAL A 107 10.00 9.82 -10.78
C VAL A 107 10.60 11.17 -10.47
N ASN A 108 11.36 11.68 -11.43
CA ASN A 108 11.83 13.06 -11.37
C ASN A 108 10.79 13.91 -12.07
N ALA A 109 9.87 14.45 -11.28
CA ALA A 109 8.89 15.35 -11.85
C ALA A 109 9.63 16.57 -12.38
N LYS A 110 9.18 17.07 -13.54
CA LYS A 110 9.73 18.31 -14.05
C LYS A 110 9.23 19.42 -13.17
N HIS A 111 10.10 19.88 -12.31
CA HIS A 111 9.81 21.08 -11.58
C HIS A 111 9.93 22.21 -12.58
N ASN A 112 8.83 22.75 -12.94
CA ASN A 112 8.82 23.73 -13.98
C ASN A 112 9.52 24.99 -13.51
N SER A 113 10.73 25.12 -13.93
CA SER A 113 11.52 26.27 -13.59
C SER A 113 11.44 27.34 -14.66
N ALA A 114 10.79 27.03 -15.73
CA ALA A 114 10.71 28.01 -16.80
C ALA A 114 9.70 29.06 -16.48
#